data_4feb491336571e82730f6ad232c096a5
#
_entry.id   4feb491336571e82730f6ad232c096a5
#
_cell.length_a   1.000
_cell.length_b   1.000
_cell.length_c   1.000
_cell.angle_alpha   90.00
_cell.angle_beta   90.00
_cell.angle_gamma   90.00
#
_symmetry.space_group_name_H-M   'P 1'
#
loop_
_entity.id
_entity.type
_entity.pdbx_description
1 polymer ?
#
loop_
_entity_poly.entity_id
_entity_poly.type
_entity_poly.pdbx_seq_one_letter_code
_entity_poly.pdbx_strand_id
1 'polypeptide(L)'
;VSKQDSQFFNIFSLVLGILILIAILLFALARVVGKNTQSAHVLTDPKYLAEVESNLTTGRVAVAGRDNSALAIVPAAGAVVAELAIPTDGPGVYEQVCGACHLNGIGGAPKSSDRAAWAPRIAQGKDTLYKHAIEGYNGKQGVMPAKGGRVDLSDDLVKAAVDYMVAKAQ
;
A
#
# COMPACT_ATOMS: atom_id res chain seq x y z
N VAL A 1 -46.85 -25.97 -32.52
CA VAL A 1 -46.12 -25.66 -31.30
C VAL A 1 -46.51 -26.70 -30.25
N SER A 2 -45.54 -27.49 -29.79
CA SER A 2 -45.83 -28.57 -28.84
C SER A 2 -46.22 -27.98 -27.48
N LYS A 3 -46.98 -28.77 -26.68
CA LYS A 3 -47.40 -28.34 -25.36
C LYS A 3 -46.19 -28.06 -24.42
N GLN A 4 -45.03 -28.70 -24.71
CA GLN A 4 -43.79 -28.47 -24.02
C GLN A 4 -43.13 -27.13 -24.38
N ASP A 5 -43.19 -26.73 -25.66
CA ASP A 5 -42.63 -25.46 -26.13
C ASP A 5 -43.37 -24.27 -25.47
N SER A 6 -44.70 -24.37 -25.39
CA SER A 6 -45.52 -23.31 -24.77
C SER A 6 -45.25 -23.21 -23.26
N GLN A 7 -45.01 -24.33 -22.54
CA GLN A 7 -44.64 -24.29 -21.13
C GLN A 7 -43.24 -23.70 -20.94
N PHE A 8 -42.28 -24.05 -21.76
CA PHE A 8 -40.95 -23.49 -21.75
C PHE A 8 -40.98 -21.96 -21.94
N PHE A 9 -41.67 -21.48 -22.97
CA PHE A 9 -41.79 -20.03 -23.22
C PHE A 9 -42.51 -19.28 -22.09
N ASN A 10 -43.51 -19.86 -21.47
CA ASN A 10 -44.18 -19.25 -20.34
C ASN A 10 -43.29 -19.12 -19.11
N ILE A 11 -42.55 -20.20 -18.74
CA ILE A 11 -41.62 -20.18 -17.62
C ILE A 11 -40.45 -19.23 -17.91
N PHE A 12 -39.89 -19.30 -19.11
CA PHE A 12 -38.83 -18.40 -19.54
C PHE A 12 -39.22 -16.94 -19.47
N SER A 13 -40.41 -16.59 -20.01
CA SER A 13 -40.93 -15.21 -19.97
C SER A 13 -41.19 -14.75 -18.53
N LEU A 14 -41.69 -15.63 -17.66
CA LEU A 14 -41.92 -15.31 -16.25
C LEU A 14 -40.59 -15.05 -15.52
N VAL A 15 -39.58 -15.91 -15.71
CA VAL A 15 -38.27 -15.73 -15.11
C VAL A 15 -37.61 -14.46 -15.62
N LEU A 16 -37.65 -14.22 -16.92
CA LEU A 16 -37.11 -13.00 -17.52
C LEU A 16 -37.80 -11.75 -16.98
N GLY A 17 -39.13 -11.77 -16.86
CA GLY A 17 -39.92 -10.67 -16.26
C GLY A 17 -39.49 -10.37 -14.81
N ILE A 18 -39.32 -11.42 -13.99
CA ILE A 18 -38.84 -11.26 -12.61
C ILE A 18 -37.43 -10.65 -12.57
N LEU A 19 -36.51 -11.12 -13.41
CA LEU A 19 -35.14 -10.59 -13.46
C LEU A 19 -35.12 -9.12 -13.86
N ILE A 20 -35.96 -8.71 -14.85
CA ILE A 20 -36.09 -7.31 -15.25
C ILE A 20 -36.63 -6.46 -14.10
N LEU A 21 -37.64 -6.95 -13.36
CA LEU A 21 -38.20 -6.22 -12.21
C LEU A 21 -37.13 -6.05 -11.09
N ILE A 22 -36.37 -7.09 -10.81
CA ILE A 22 -35.27 -7.01 -9.82
C ILE A 22 -34.21 -6.00 -10.28
N ALA A 23 -33.84 -6.01 -11.56
CA ALA A 23 -32.86 -5.07 -12.10
C ALA A 23 -33.35 -3.61 -12.00
N ILE A 24 -34.62 -3.35 -12.31
CA ILE A 24 -35.22 -2.02 -12.16
C ILE A 24 -35.28 -1.60 -10.70
N LEU A 25 -35.63 -2.51 -9.78
CA LEU A 25 -35.66 -2.23 -8.34
C LEU A 25 -34.27 -1.86 -7.81
N LEU A 26 -33.25 -2.66 -8.16
CA LEU A 26 -31.87 -2.40 -7.76
C LEU A 26 -31.34 -1.08 -8.32
N PHE A 27 -31.66 -0.77 -9.57
CA PHE A 27 -31.30 0.50 -10.18
C PHE A 27 -31.98 1.70 -9.49
N ALA A 28 -33.25 1.57 -9.16
CA ALA A 28 -33.99 2.61 -8.41
C ALA A 28 -33.39 2.81 -7.00
N LEU A 29 -33.09 1.71 -6.29
CA LEU A 29 -32.44 1.77 -4.99
C LEU A 29 -31.04 2.41 -5.09
N ALA A 30 -30.24 2.04 -6.07
CA ALA A 30 -28.92 2.63 -6.28
C ALA A 30 -29.02 4.14 -6.56
N ARG A 31 -30.02 4.57 -7.31
CA ARG A 31 -30.28 6.01 -7.56
C ARG A 31 -30.71 6.76 -6.31
N VAL A 32 -31.55 6.16 -5.47
CA VAL A 32 -32.01 6.77 -4.21
C VAL A 32 -30.85 6.87 -3.21
N VAL A 33 -30.09 5.79 -3.06
CA VAL A 33 -28.91 5.78 -2.18
C VAL A 33 -27.86 6.76 -2.67
N GLY A 34 -27.56 6.79 -3.98
CA GLY A 34 -26.57 7.71 -4.54
C GLY A 34 -26.92 9.19 -4.38
N LYS A 35 -28.22 9.53 -4.45
CA LYS A 35 -28.69 10.91 -4.24
C LYS A 35 -28.71 11.32 -2.76
N ASN A 36 -28.97 10.39 -1.87
CA ASN A 36 -29.20 10.72 -0.45
C ASN A 36 -27.95 10.57 0.44
N THR A 37 -26.92 9.86 0.01
CA THR A 37 -25.83 9.48 0.92
C THR A 37 -24.44 10.02 0.58
N GLN A 38 -24.12 10.33 -0.66
CA GLN A 38 -22.72 10.67 -0.99
C GLN A 38 -22.47 12.09 -1.52
N SER A 39 -23.23 12.57 -2.46
CA SER A 39 -22.92 13.87 -3.06
C SER A 39 -23.49 15.07 -2.34
N ALA A 40 -24.64 14.93 -1.66
CA ALA A 40 -25.28 16.05 -0.99
C ALA A 40 -24.75 16.32 0.43
N HIS A 41 -24.33 15.27 1.15
CA HIS A 41 -23.83 15.42 2.53
C HIS A 41 -22.32 15.66 2.62
N VAL A 42 -21.50 15.00 1.80
CA VAL A 42 -20.04 15.14 1.88
C VAL A 42 -19.57 16.50 1.39
N LEU A 43 -20.13 17.02 0.31
CA LEU A 43 -19.74 18.33 -0.25
C LEU A 43 -20.29 19.53 0.53
N THR A 44 -21.25 19.31 1.42
CA THR A 44 -21.84 20.36 2.28
C THR A 44 -21.47 20.20 3.75
N ASP A 45 -20.77 19.13 4.12
CA ASP A 45 -20.30 18.93 5.50
C ASP A 45 -19.24 19.96 5.84
N PRO A 46 -19.49 20.84 6.84
CA PRO A 46 -18.54 21.88 7.23
C PRO A 46 -17.20 21.31 7.71
N LYS A 47 -17.19 20.09 8.23
CA LYS A 47 -15.97 19.41 8.67
C LYS A 47 -15.12 18.97 7.47
N TYR A 48 -15.75 18.43 6.43
CA TYR A 48 -15.07 18.06 5.17
C TYR A 48 -14.53 19.31 4.46
N LEU A 49 -15.31 20.38 4.38
CA LEU A 49 -14.88 21.64 3.77
C LEU A 49 -13.70 22.26 4.52
N ALA A 50 -13.71 22.24 5.86
CA ALA A 50 -12.60 22.73 6.68
C ALA A 50 -11.33 21.89 6.48
N GLU A 51 -11.44 20.58 6.33
CA GLU A 51 -10.31 19.68 6.07
C GLU A 51 -9.74 19.89 4.65
N VAL A 52 -10.60 20.06 3.64
CA VAL A 52 -10.19 20.40 2.28
C VAL A 52 -9.51 21.76 2.23
N GLU A 53 -10.07 22.78 2.89
CA GLU A 53 -9.48 24.11 3.01
C GLU A 53 -8.09 24.03 3.68
N SER A 54 -7.97 23.30 4.77
CA SER A 54 -6.70 23.08 5.48
C SER A 54 -5.66 22.41 4.59
N ASN A 55 -6.05 21.40 3.81
CA ASN A 55 -5.14 20.68 2.90
C ASN A 55 -4.76 21.52 1.68
N LEU A 56 -5.65 22.39 1.19
CA LEU A 56 -5.37 23.32 0.08
C LEU A 56 -4.46 24.48 0.50
N THR A 57 -4.52 24.91 1.75
CA THR A 57 -3.66 25.99 2.26
C THR A 57 -2.19 25.56 2.42
N THR A 58 -1.91 24.25 2.56
CA THR A 58 -0.53 23.73 2.61
C THR A 58 0.21 23.80 1.27
N GLY A 59 -0.48 24.07 0.17
CA GLY A 59 0.11 24.20 -1.17
C GLY A 59 0.47 25.62 -1.61
N ARG A 60 0.54 26.59 -0.73
CA ARG A 60 0.92 27.96 -1.11
C ARG A 60 2.38 28.03 -1.49
N VAL A 61 2.64 28.48 -2.71
CA VAL A 61 4.00 28.73 -3.21
C VAL A 61 4.43 30.12 -2.76
N ALA A 62 5.67 30.23 -2.26
CA ALA A 62 6.27 31.52 -1.92
C ALA A 62 6.34 32.41 -3.19
N VAL A 63 5.78 33.60 -3.09
CA VAL A 63 5.77 34.56 -4.19
C VAL A 63 6.69 35.74 -3.85
N ALA A 64 7.62 36.06 -4.74
CA ALA A 64 8.53 37.18 -4.55
C ALA A 64 7.75 38.49 -4.37
N GLY A 65 8.11 39.27 -3.35
CA GLY A 65 7.48 40.55 -3.04
C GLY A 65 6.16 40.49 -2.24
N ARG A 66 5.73 39.30 -1.78
CA ARG A 66 4.59 39.13 -0.86
C ARG A 66 5.04 38.65 0.53
N ASP A 67 4.22 38.93 1.52
CA ASP A 67 4.40 38.33 2.85
C ASP A 67 4.16 36.82 2.79
N ASN A 68 5.25 36.07 2.94
CA ASN A 68 5.29 34.63 2.93
C ASN A 68 5.39 34.04 4.35
N SER A 69 5.12 34.83 5.39
CA SER A 69 5.22 34.38 6.79
C SER A 69 4.36 33.16 7.11
N ALA A 70 3.20 33.04 6.43
CA ALA A 70 2.31 31.88 6.54
C ALA A 70 2.90 30.59 5.89
N LEU A 71 3.98 30.71 5.10
CA LEU A 71 4.73 29.61 4.49
C LEU A 71 6.01 29.29 5.28
N ALA A 72 6.33 30.09 6.28
CA ALA A 72 7.45 29.76 7.16
C ALA A 72 7.14 28.42 7.85
N ILE A 73 8.01 27.43 7.62
CA ILE A 73 7.99 26.18 8.38
C ILE A 73 8.35 26.56 9.81
N VAL A 74 7.33 26.90 10.60
CA VAL A 74 7.50 26.98 12.05
C VAL A 74 7.64 25.53 12.49
N PRO A 75 8.80 25.08 12.99
CA PRO A 75 8.88 23.78 13.61
C PRO A 75 7.77 23.76 14.67
N ALA A 76 6.80 22.84 14.56
CA ALA A 76 5.79 22.70 15.59
C ALA A 76 6.57 22.50 16.90
N ALA A 77 6.42 23.44 17.84
CA ALA A 77 7.08 23.34 19.12
C ALA A 77 6.59 22.03 19.77
N GLY A 78 7.45 21.01 19.77
CA GLY A 78 7.11 19.66 20.25
C GLY A 78 6.89 18.58 19.16
N ALA A 79 6.94 18.88 17.86
CA ALA A 79 7.21 17.86 16.87
C ALA A 79 8.69 17.45 17.06
N VAL A 80 8.96 16.56 18.00
CA VAL A 80 10.10 15.66 17.91
C VAL A 80 9.88 14.97 16.59
N VAL A 81 10.59 15.36 15.52
CA VAL A 81 10.90 14.40 14.46
C VAL A 81 11.49 13.24 15.25
N ALA A 82 10.71 12.18 15.42
CA ALA A 82 11.25 10.97 16.00
C ALA A 82 12.35 10.59 15.01
N GLU A 83 13.59 10.97 15.35
CA GLU A 83 14.76 10.46 14.66
C GLU A 83 14.58 8.95 14.72
N LEU A 84 14.32 8.35 13.57
CA LEU A 84 14.08 6.91 13.48
C LEU A 84 15.33 6.28 14.09
N ALA A 85 15.22 5.84 15.34
CA ALA A 85 16.32 5.29 16.08
C ALA A 85 16.99 4.21 15.19
N ILE A 86 18.30 4.32 15.03
CA ILE A 86 19.04 3.34 14.24
C ILE A 86 18.96 2.02 15.01
N PRO A 87 18.42 0.94 14.40
CA PRO A 87 18.37 -0.36 15.05
C PRO A 87 19.77 -0.80 15.44
N THR A 88 19.90 -1.46 16.57
CA THR A 88 21.21 -1.87 17.12
C THR A 88 21.58 -3.32 16.79
N ASP A 89 20.65 -4.08 16.19
CA ASP A 89 20.84 -5.50 15.88
C ASP A 89 20.12 -5.94 14.59
N GLY A 90 20.41 -7.15 14.13
CA GLY A 90 19.83 -7.71 12.90
C GLY A 90 18.33 -7.86 12.92
N PRO A 91 17.70 -8.42 13.97
CA PRO A 91 16.26 -8.47 14.13
C PRO A 91 15.60 -7.08 14.04
N GLY A 92 16.13 -6.09 14.73
CA GLY A 92 15.62 -4.73 14.69
C GLY A 92 15.72 -4.09 13.31
N VAL A 93 16.81 -4.30 12.58
CA VAL A 93 16.92 -3.85 11.17
C VAL A 93 15.90 -4.58 10.29
N TYR A 94 15.71 -5.88 10.51
CA TYR A 94 14.68 -6.61 9.77
C TYR A 94 13.28 -6.02 10.00
N GLU A 95 12.90 -5.82 11.25
CA GLU A 95 11.57 -5.34 11.60
C GLU A 95 11.30 -3.93 11.09
N GLN A 96 12.27 -3.03 11.22
CA GLN A 96 12.07 -1.62 10.88
C GLN A 96 12.28 -1.31 9.40
N VAL A 97 13.05 -2.13 8.68
CA VAL A 97 13.48 -1.83 7.30
C VAL A 97 13.14 -2.96 6.34
N CYS A 98 13.79 -4.11 6.48
CA CYS A 98 13.71 -5.20 5.51
C CYS A 98 12.30 -5.82 5.45
N GLY A 99 11.64 -5.92 6.60
CA GLY A 99 10.29 -6.48 6.76
C GLY A 99 9.24 -5.77 5.94
N ALA A 100 9.41 -4.49 5.65
CA ALA A 100 8.49 -3.73 4.81
C ALA A 100 8.18 -4.43 3.48
N CYS A 101 9.21 -5.02 2.86
CA CYS A 101 9.05 -5.78 1.61
C CYS A 101 9.07 -7.29 1.85
N HIS A 102 9.98 -7.79 2.68
CA HIS A 102 10.24 -9.23 2.82
C HIS A 102 9.25 -9.97 3.73
N LEU A 103 8.40 -9.27 4.49
CA LEU A 103 7.32 -9.92 5.25
C LEU A 103 6.19 -10.39 4.34
N ASN A 104 5.78 -9.55 3.40
CA ASN A 104 4.62 -9.78 2.55
C ASN A 104 4.96 -10.04 1.08
N GLY A 105 6.22 -9.90 0.65
CA GLY A 105 6.65 -10.12 -0.73
C GLY A 105 6.37 -8.93 -1.64
N ILE A 106 6.39 -7.70 -1.09
CA ILE A 106 6.13 -6.48 -1.85
C ILE A 106 7.23 -6.25 -2.88
N GLY A 107 6.85 -5.82 -4.09
CA GLY A 107 7.80 -5.54 -5.16
C GLY A 107 8.58 -6.75 -5.67
N GLY A 108 8.06 -7.97 -5.50
CA GLY A 108 8.74 -9.20 -5.90
C GLY A 108 9.81 -9.68 -4.91
N ALA A 109 9.88 -9.09 -3.71
CA ALA A 109 10.79 -9.54 -2.67
C ALA A 109 10.44 -10.97 -2.20
N PRO A 110 11.41 -11.87 -2.01
CA PRO A 110 11.14 -13.18 -1.44
C PRO A 110 10.70 -13.03 0.01
N LYS A 111 9.55 -13.64 0.36
CA LYS A 111 9.06 -13.61 1.73
C LYS A 111 10.04 -14.30 2.66
N SER A 112 10.32 -13.73 3.82
CA SER A 112 11.25 -14.30 4.80
C SER A 112 10.85 -15.66 5.35
N SER A 113 9.58 -16.06 5.19
CA SER A 113 9.05 -17.38 5.57
C SER A 113 9.03 -18.40 4.42
N ASP A 114 9.39 -18.00 3.19
CA ASP A 114 9.32 -18.86 2.00
C ASP A 114 10.67 -19.57 1.76
N ARG A 115 10.81 -20.76 2.33
CA ARG A 115 12.00 -21.61 2.15
C ARG A 115 12.33 -21.89 0.69
N ALA A 116 11.31 -22.15 -0.14
CA ALA A 116 11.50 -22.49 -1.54
C ALA A 116 12.08 -21.31 -2.32
N ALA A 117 11.60 -20.10 -2.06
CA ALA A 117 12.14 -18.90 -2.65
C ALA A 117 13.56 -18.58 -2.15
N TRP A 118 13.89 -18.92 -0.90
CA TRP A 118 15.21 -18.63 -0.33
C TRP A 118 16.28 -19.66 -0.66
N ALA A 119 15.92 -20.94 -0.83
CA ALA A 119 16.90 -22.00 -1.09
C ALA A 119 17.89 -21.68 -2.24
N PRO A 120 17.45 -21.27 -3.44
CA PRO A 120 18.39 -20.94 -4.53
C PRO A 120 19.20 -19.66 -4.27
N ARG A 121 18.72 -18.78 -3.39
CA ARG A 121 19.44 -17.55 -2.99
C ARG A 121 20.53 -17.88 -1.98
N ILE A 122 20.21 -18.68 -0.97
CA ILE A 122 21.16 -19.15 0.04
C ILE A 122 22.28 -19.98 -0.59
N ALA A 123 21.96 -20.76 -1.63
CA ALA A 123 22.95 -21.56 -2.37
C ALA A 123 24.02 -20.70 -3.09
N GLN A 124 23.77 -19.39 -3.31
CA GLN A 124 24.76 -18.47 -3.88
C GLN A 124 25.84 -18.06 -2.87
N GLY A 125 25.65 -18.39 -1.60
CA GLY A 125 26.55 -18.03 -0.50
C GLY A 125 26.20 -16.68 0.15
N LYS A 126 26.58 -16.56 1.43
CA LYS A 126 26.25 -15.38 2.26
C LYS A 126 26.87 -14.09 1.70
N ASP A 127 28.10 -14.15 1.19
CA ASP A 127 28.77 -12.98 0.65
C ASP A 127 28.00 -12.33 -0.50
N THR A 128 27.39 -13.16 -1.35
CA THR A 128 26.50 -12.68 -2.44
C THR A 128 25.24 -12.02 -1.87
N LEU A 129 24.66 -12.60 -0.84
CA LEU A 129 23.47 -12.03 -0.19
C LEU A 129 23.79 -10.70 0.50
N TYR A 130 24.93 -10.61 1.20
CA TYR A 130 25.41 -9.37 1.82
C TYR A 130 25.62 -8.28 0.77
N LYS A 131 26.31 -8.62 -0.33
CA LYS A 131 26.53 -7.68 -1.42
C LYS A 131 25.22 -7.15 -1.97
N HIS A 132 24.26 -8.03 -2.26
CA HIS A 132 22.94 -7.60 -2.77
C HIS A 132 22.19 -6.72 -1.78
N ALA A 133 22.29 -6.99 -0.48
CA ALA A 133 21.61 -6.19 0.52
C ALA A 133 22.29 -4.82 0.72
N ILE A 134 23.60 -4.73 0.63
CA ILE A 134 24.36 -3.49 0.84
C ILE A 134 24.32 -2.60 -0.40
N GLU A 135 24.58 -3.18 -1.57
CA GLU A 135 24.69 -2.42 -2.83
C GLU A 135 23.34 -2.26 -3.57
N GLY A 136 22.36 -3.08 -3.15
CA GLY A 136 21.11 -3.23 -3.89
C GLY A 136 21.19 -4.33 -4.94
N TYR A 137 20.04 -4.75 -5.43
CA TYR A 137 19.96 -5.82 -6.43
C TYR A 137 18.84 -5.59 -7.43
N ASN A 138 19.18 -5.66 -8.71
CA ASN A 138 18.22 -5.56 -9.79
C ASN A 138 17.89 -6.98 -10.30
N GLY A 139 16.85 -7.57 -9.75
CA GLY A 139 16.43 -8.94 -10.03
C GLY A 139 15.37 -9.04 -11.12
N LYS A 140 15.11 -10.27 -11.59
CA LYS A 140 14.06 -10.53 -12.58
C LYS A 140 12.64 -10.27 -12.04
N GLN A 141 12.44 -10.32 -10.74
CA GLN A 141 11.13 -10.19 -10.09
C GLN A 141 10.90 -8.80 -9.47
N GLY A 142 11.93 -7.98 -9.39
CA GLY A 142 11.87 -6.66 -8.79
C GLY A 142 13.23 -6.10 -8.44
N VAL A 143 13.23 -4.88 -7.92
CA VAL A 143 14.45 -4.16 -7.52
C VAL A 143 14.50 -4.09 -6.00
N MET A 144 15.62 -4.50 -5.42
CA MET A 144 15.93 -4.29 -4.01
C MET A 144 16.82 -3.05 -3.89
N PRO A 145 16.38 -1.99 -3.22
CA PRO A 145 17.22 -0.82 -3.00
C PRO A 145 18.38 -1.14 -2.05
N ALA A 146 19.49 -0.44 -2.21
CA ALA A 146 20.63 -0.54 -1.31
C ALA A 146 20.22 -0.33 0.15
N LYS A 147 20.63 -1.23 1.03
CA LYS A 147 20.33 -1.20 2.49
C LYS A 147 18.84 -1.06 2.82
N GLY A 148 17.96 -1.56 1.92
CA GLY A 148 16.51 -1.40 2.07
C GLY A 148 16.02 0.05 1.97
N GLY A 149 16.83 0.96 1.39
CA GLY A 149 16.55 2.40 1.31
C GLY A 149 17.09 3.21 2.50
N ARG A 150 17.66 2.57 3.53
CA ARG A 150 18.26 3.21 4.72
C ARG A 150 19.78 3.26 4.59
N VAL A 151 20.27 4.23 3.85
CA VAL A 151 21.72 4.41 3.56
C VAL A 151 22.55 4.74 4.80
N ASP A 152 21.92 5.16 5.88
CA ASP A 152 22.51 5.45 7.19
C ASP A 152 22.89 4.19 7.99
N LEU A 153 22.37 3.01 7.61
CA LEU A 153 22.72 1.76 8.25
C LEU A 153 24.18 1.35 7.95
N SER A 154 24.88 0.89 8.96
CA SER A 154 26.20 0.29 8.77
C SER A 154 26.08 -1.04 8.02
N ASP A 155 27.13 -1.41 7.27
CA ASP A 155 27.16 -2.67 6.53
C ASP A 155 27.06 -3.89 7.47
N ASP A 156 27.59 -3.79 8.67
CA ASP A 156 27.54 -4.88 9.65
C ASP A 156 26.12 -5.11 10.19
N LEU A 157 25.35 -4.06 10.41
CA LEU A 157 23.93 -4.17 10.77
C LEU A 157 23.11 -4.77 9.63
N VAL A 158 23.39 -4.40 8.37
CA VAL A 158 22.75 -5.00 7.21
C VAL A 158 23.08 -6.48 7.09
N LYS A 159 24.34 -6.89 7.29
CA LYS A 159 24.76 -8.30 7.30
C LYS A 159 24.05 -9.08 8.41
N ALA A 160 23.96 -8.51 9.62
CA ALA A 160 23.24 -9.13 10.73
C ALA A 160 21.74 -9.34 10.41
N ALA A 161 21.11 -8.39 9.70
CA ALA A 161 19.73 -8.55 9.24
C ALA A 161 19.59 -9.66 8.19
N VAL A 162 20.53 -9.75 7.26
CA VAL A 162 20.57 -10.84 6.25
C VAL A 162 20.72 -12.20 6.95
N ASP A 163 21.62 -12.32 7.93
CA ASP A 163 21.78 -13.55 8.70
C ASP A 163 20.51 -13.95 9.43
N TYR A 164 19.82 -13.00 10.05
CA TYR A 164 18.52 -13.22 10.67
C TYR A 164 17.48 -13.72 9.68
N MET A 165 17.40 -13.11 8.50
CA MET A 165 16.46 -13.52 7.44
C MET A 165 16.76 -14.90 6.90
N VAL A 166 18.05 -15.22 6.69
CA VAL A 166 18.48 -16.55 6.24
C VAL A 166 18.12 -17.62 7.28
N ALA A 167 18.34 -17.33 8.57
CA ALA A 167 17.95 -18.24 9.65
C ALA A 167 16.43 -18.47 9.72
N LYS A 168 15.62 -17.43 9.44
CA LYS A 168 14.16 -17.55 9.37
C LYS A 168 13.67 -18.38 8.19
N ALA A 169 14.43 -18.40 7.11
CA ALA A 169 14.09 -19.10 5.87
C ALA A 169 14.59 -20.55 5.82
N GLN A 170 15.31 -21.01 6.78
CA GLN A 170 15.80 -22.40 6.93
C GLN A 170 14.92 -23.21 7.87
#